data_99478a52e6fe4d5389ccd7641a0a7088
#
_entry.id   99478a52e6fe4d5389ccd7641a0a7088
#
_cell.length_a   1.000
_cell.length_b   1.000
_cell.length_c   1.000
_cell.angle_alpha   90.00
_cell.angle_beta   90.00
_cell.angle_gamma   90.00
#
_symmetry.space_group_name_H-M   'P 1'
#
loop_
_entity.id
_entity.type
_entity.pdbx_description
1 polymer ?
#
loop_
_entity_poly.entity_id
_entity_poly.type
_entity_poly.pdbx_seq_one_letter_code
_entity_poly.pdbx_strand_id
1 'polypeptide(L)'
;IRVIDGHLKKGEKVRFLSNNTVHHVDRIGVFRPQMDMVDSLGPGEIGFLTASIKQVRDTRVGDTITHERKEVEPLPGFKPAQPVVFCGLFPVDSAEFEDLREAIDKLALNDASFTFEMETSAALGFGFRCGFLGLLHLEVIRDRVEREYNIELITTAPSVVYQVFMGDGTMIELHNPADMPDLSTVDHLQEPRIKATI
;
A
#
# COMPACT_ATOMS: atom_id res chain seq x y z
N ILE A 1 -0.67 16.29 7.44
CA ILE A 1 -1.14 17.16 6.35
C ILE A 1 -0.27 18.41 6.22
N ARG A 2 -0.26 19.00 5.02
CA ARG A 2 0.26 20.33 4.76
C ARG A 2 -0.86 21.19 4.19
N VAL A 3 -1.12 22.34 4.78
CA VAL A 3 -2.09 23.30 4.26
C VAL A 3 -1.44 24.09 3.12
N ILE A 4 -2.02 24.03 1.93
CA ILE A 4 -1.52 24.76 0.75
C ILE A 4 -2.21 26.10 0.67
N ASP A 5 -3.54 26.11 0.79
CA ASP A 5 -4.39 27.30 0.74
C ASP A 5 -5.55 27.16 1.72
N GLY A 6 -6.06 28.30 2.19
CA GLY A 6 -7.16 28.34 3.15
C GLY A 6 -6.75 28.01 4.58
N HIS A 7 -7.71 27.61 5.37
CA HIS A 7 -7.53 27.27 6.80
C HIS A 7 -8.31 25.99 7.09
N LEU A 8 -7.79 25.21 8.02
CA LEU A 8 -8.47 24.03 8.57
C LEU A 8 -8.76 24.27 10.05
N LYS A 9 -9.99 24.04 10.49
CA LYS A 9 -10.41 24.18 11.88
C LYS A 9 -11.07 22.93 12.41
N LYS A 10 -10.98 22.73 13.71
CA LYS A 10 -11.74 21.70 14.41
C LYS A 10 -13.24 21.90 14.16
N GLY A 11 -13.97 20.80 13.95
CA GLY A 11 -15.43 20.79 13.76
C GLY A 11 -15.86 21.02 12.30
N GLU A 12 -14.95 21.30 11.39
CA GLU A 12 -15.27 21.44 9.97
C GLU A 12 -15.44 20.08 9.30
N LYS A 13 -16.17 20.07 8.19
CA LYS A 13 -16.27 18.90 7.33
C LYS A 13 -15.31 19.03 6.16
N VAL A 14 -14.52 17.98 5.98
CA VAL A 14 -13.54 17.88 4.91
C VAL A 14 -13.87 16.73 3.98
N ARG A 15 -13.55 16.90 2.71
CA ARG A 15 -13.72 15.89 1.66
C ARG A 15 -12.35 15.45 1.16
N PHE A 16 -12.14 14.14 1.09
CA PHE A 16 -10.99 13.51 0.47
C PHE A 16 -11.29 13.34 -1.03
N LEU A 17 -10.42 13.85 -1.89
CA LEU A 17 -10.71 13.89 -3.32
C LEU A 17 -10.50 12.54 -4.01
N SER A 18 -9.66 11.66 -3.46
CA SER A 18 -9.38 10.34 -4.06
C SER A 18 -10.60 9.42 -4.12
N ASN A 19 -11.53 9.55 -3.15
CA ASN A 19 -12.69 8.69 -3.01
C ASN A 19 -14.00 9.44 -2.74
N ASN A 20 -13.97 10.79 -2.72
CA ASN A 20 -15.10 11.67 -2.43
C ASN A 20 -15.74 11.44 -1.06
N THR A 21 -15.05 10.85 -0.09
CA THR A 21 -15.57 10.67 1.26
C THR A 21 -15.50 11.96 2.06
N VAL A 22 -16.53 12.19 2.87
CA VAL A 22 -16.63 13.38 3.74
C VAL A 22 -16.50 12.94 5.20
N HIS A 23 -15.60 13.60 5.91
CA HIS A 23 -15.32 13.32 7.30
C HIS A 23 -15.38 14.58 8.14
N HIS A 24 -15.78 14.42 9.40
CA HIS A 24 -15.82 15.50 10.38
C HIS A 24 -14.47 15.58 11.10
N VAL A 25 -13.87 16.75 11.15
CA VAL A 25 -12.57 16.97 11.82
C VAL A 25 -12.79 17.05 13.33
N ASP A 26 -12.29 16.04 14.04
CA ASP A 26 -12.44 15.95 15.50
C ASP A 26 -11.39 16.78 16.21
N ARG A 27 -10.13 16.68 15.78
CA ARG A 27 -8.98 17.36 16.35
C ARG A 27 -7.99 17.73 15.27
N ILE A 28 -7.26 18.81 15.51
CA ILE A 28 -6.11 19.25 14.71
C ILE A 28 -4.95 19.62 15.63
N GLY A 29 -3.74 19.48 15.15
CA GLY A 29 -2.56 19.79 15.94
C GLY A 29 -1.28 19.72 15.13
N VAL A 30 -0.18 20.00 15.82
CA VAL A 30 1.18 19.94 15.32
C VAL A 30 2.04 19.04 16.21
N PHE A 31 3.18 18.56 15.72
CA PHE A 31 4.16 17.82 16.52
C PHE A 31 5.33 18.75 16.93
N ARG A 32 5.54 18.93 18.29
CA ARG A 32 6.60 19.79 18.88
C ARG A 32 7.19 19.20 20.15
N PRO A 33 8.06 18.29 20.15
CA PRO A 33 8.07 16.94 19.58
C PRO A 33 6.88 16.09 20.02
N GLN A 34 6.10 16.57 21.01
CA GLN A 34 4.82 15.98 21.42
C GLN A 34 3.68 16.52 20.57
N MET A 35 2.52 15.88 20.68
CA MET A 35 1.30 16.35 20.03
C MET A 35 0.77 17.60 20.74
N ASP A 36 0.83 18.76 20.08
CA ASP A 36 0.19 20.00 20.53
C ASP A 36 -1.08 20.23 19.73
N MET A 37 -2.22 20.37 20.44
CA MET A 37 -3.49 20.71 19.81
C MET A 37 -3.54 22.19 19.48
N VAL A 38 -4.04 22.50 18.29
CA VAL A 38 -4.24 23.89 17.83
C VAL A 38 -5.67 24.09 17.38
N ASP A 39 -6.13 25.35 17.36
CA ASP A 39 -7.51 25.67 16.95
C ASP A 39 -7.66 25.74 15.42
N SER A 40 -6.57 26.07 14.72
CA SER A 40 -6.56 26.15 13.25
C SER A 40 -5.17 25.89 12.70
N LEU A 41 -5.12 25.43 11.44
CA LEU A 41 -3.92 25.38 10.61
C LEU A 41 -4.15 26.27 9.39
N GLY A 42 -3.18 27.14 9.12
CA GLY A 42 -3.20 28.09 8.00
C GLY A 42 -2.26 27.70 6.85
N PRO A 43 -2.21 28.52 5.79
CA PRO A 43 -1.39 28.24 4.61
C PRO A 43 0.10 28.07 4.96
N GLY A 44 0.72 27.02 4.41
CA GLY A 44 2.13 26.68 4.66
C GLY A 44 2.37 25.85 5.91
N GLU A 45 1.43 25.78 6.83
CA GLU A 45 1.59 25.03 8.07
C GLU A 45 1.47 23.51 7.84
N ILE A 46 2.24 22.77 8.62
CA ILE A 46 2.24 21.30 8.65
C ILE A 46 1.70 20.85 9.99
N GLY A 47 0.76 19.92 9.97
CA GLY A 47 0.16 19.38 11.17
C GLY A 47 -0.54 18.05 10.91
N PHE A 48 -1.34 17.64 11.88
CA PHE A 48 -2.19 16.45 11.76
C PHE A 48 -3.65 16.83 11.99
N LEU A 49 -4.53 16.00 11.45
CA LEU A 49 -5.94 16.01 11.78
C LEU A 49 -6.36 14.60 12.19
N THR A 50 -7.32 14.54 13.11
CA THR A 50 -8.10 13.31 13.35
C THR A 50 -9.53 13.55 12.93
N ALA A 51 -10.12 12.56 12.32
CA ALA A 51 -11.50 12.60 11.87
C ALA A 51 -12.16 11.23 12.15
N SER A 52 -13.48 11.20 12.18
CA SER A 52 -14.22 9.97 12.40
C SER A 52 -14.17 9.02 11.18
N ILE A 53 -12.94 8.65 10.77
CA ILE A 53 -12.68 7.76 9.64
C ILE A 53 -12.80 6.32 10.12
N LYS A 54 -13.79 5.59 9.61
CA LYS A 54 -14.05 4.21 10.02
C LYS A 54 -13.12 3.19 9.38
N GLN A 55 -12.66 3.48 8.17
CA GLN A 55 -11.76 2.61 7.42
C GLN A 55 -10.50 3.37 7.06
N VAL A 56 -9.35 2.91 7.53
CA VAL A 56 -8.05 3.56 7.23
C VAL A 56 -7.77 3.55 5.72
N ARG A 57 -8.29 2.56 5.00
CA ARG A 57 -8.18 2.47 3.52
C ARG A 57 -8.82 3.66 2.79
N ASP A 58 -9.69 4.43 3.44
CA ASP A 58 -10.29 5.65 2.88
C ASP A 58 -9.30 6.81 2.84
N THR A 59 -8.14 6.67 3.49
CA THR A 59 -7.08 7.67 3.47
C THR A 59 -5.87 7.15 2.70
N ARG A 60 -5.42 7.93 1.72
CA ARG A 60 -4.23 7.61 0.93
C ARG A 60 -3.16 8.67 1.10
N VAL A 61 -1.91 8.25 1.16
CA VAL A 61 -0.76 9.16 1.13
C VAL A 61 -0.76 9.91 -0.20
N GLY A 62 -0.65 11.25 -0.15
CA GLY A 62 -0.69 12.10 -1.34
C GLY A 62 -2.09 12.53 -1.78
N ASP A 63 -3.13 12.21 -1.00
CA ASP A 63 -4.48 12.69 -1.29
C ASP A 63 -4.61 14.20 -1.07
N THR A 64 -5.58 14.80 -1.74
CA THR A 64 -5.96 16.19 -1.54
C THR A 64 -7.22 16.26 -0.68
N ILE A 65 -7.15 17.07 0.36
CA ILE A 65 -8.25 17.31 1.30
C ILE A 65 -8.77 18.74 1.07
N THR A 66 -10.06 18.89 0.94
CA THR A 66 -10.73 20.19 0.78
C THR A 66 -11.96 20.29 1.70
N HIS A 67 -12.52 21.48 1.86
CA HIS A 67 -13.81 21.65 2.52
C HIS A 67 -14.92 20.94 1.75
N GLU A 68 -15.90 20.38 2.46
CA GLU A 68 -17.01 19.59 1.88
C GLU A 68 -17.66 20.26 0.66
N ARG A 69 -17.87 21.57 0.72
CA ARG A 69 -18.61 22.33 -0.30
C ARG A 69 -17.73 23.04 -1.33
N LYS A 70 -16.41 22.93 -1.21
CA LYS A 70 -15.47 23.60 -2.10
C LYS A 70 -15.06 22.64 -3.22
N GLU A 71 -15.31 23.02 -4.45
CA GLU A 71 -14.80 22.30 -5.61
C GLU A 71 -13.39 22.79 -5.92
N VAL A 72 -12.44 21.88 -5.92
CA VAL A 72 -11.03 22.15 -6.26
C VAL A 72 -10.52 20.97 -7.09
N GLU A 73 -9.53 21.24 -7.93
CA GLU A 73 -8.79 20.18 -8.61
C GLU A 73 -7.81 19.49 -7.61
N PRO A 74 -7.61 18.17 -7.73
CA PRO A 74 -6.60 17.49 -6.96
C PRO A 74 -5.22 18.10 -7.19
N LEU A 75 -4.50 18.36 -6.10
CA LEU A 75 -3.11 18.76 -6.21
C LEU A 75 -2.29 17.60 -6.84
N PRO A 76 -1.20 17.92 -7.57
CA PRO A 76 -0.30 16.88 -8.05
C PRO A 76 0.25 16.13 -6.83
N GLY A 77 -0.28 14.94 -6.60
CA GLY A 77 0.04 14.11 -5.46
C GLY A 77 1.35 13.34 -5.63
N PHE A 78 1.75 12.64 -4.60
CA PHE A 78 2.80 11.65 -4.70
C PHE A 78 2.35 10.53 -5.62
N LYS A 79 3.25 10.09 -6.50
CA LYS A 79 3.00 8.85 -7.23
C LYS A 79 2.96 7.70 -6.23
N PRO A 80 1.98 6.80 -6.33
CA PRO A 80 1.98 5.60 -5.52
C PRO A 80 3.30 4.86 -5.70
N ALA A 81 3.89 4.42 -4.60
CA ALA A 81 5.06 3.56 -4.67
C ALA A 81 4.64 2.25 -5.35
N GLN A 82 5.39 1.84 -6.37
CA GLN A 82 5.12 0.60 -7.08
C GLN A 82 6.07 -0.48 -6.59
N PRO A 83 5.56 -1.64 -6.18
CA PRO A 83 6.40 -2.77 -5.84
C PRO A 83 7.22 -3.22 -7.06
N VAL A 84 8.45 -3.65 -6.79
CA VAL A 84 9.35 -4.18 -7.83
C VAL A 84 9.82 -5.61 -7.52
N VAL A 85 9.58 -6.08 -6.30
CA VAL A 85 9.88 -7.45 -5.87
C VAL A 85 8.61 -8.08 -5.34
N PHE A 86 8.30 -9.26 -5.78
CA PHE A 86 7.13 -10.02 -5.32
C PHE A 86 7.59 -11.36 -4.75
N CYS A 87 7.02 -11.75 -3.61
CA CYS A 87 7.17 -13.12 -3.11
C CYS A 87 5.93 -13.55 -2.33
N GLY A 88 5.73 -14.85 -2.22
CA GLY A 88 4.71 -15.44 -1.35
C GLY A 88 5.20 -15.47 0.09
N LEU A 89 4.34 -15.09 1.02
CA LEU A 89 4.50 -15.28 2.46
C LEU A 89 3.48 -16.32 2.93
N PHE A 90 3.96 -17.41 3.49
CA PHE A 90 3.15 -18.51 4.00
C PHE A 90 3.50 -18.79 5.44
N PRO A 91 2.54 -19.03 6.33
CA PRO A 91 2.86 -19.44 7.69
C PRO A 91 3.42 -20.88 7.67
N VAL A 92 4.37 -21.18 8.55
CA VAL A 92 4.89 -22.56 8.71
C VAL A 92 3.79 -23.48 9.21
N ASP A 93 2.99 -23.02 10.18
CA ASP A 93 1.77 -23.70 10.59
C ASP A 93 0.55 -23.12 9.86
N SER A 94 -0.11 -23.95 9.08
CA SER A 94 -1.31 -23.54 8.32
C SER A 94 -2.47 -23.05 9.20
N ALA A 95 -2.49 -23.41 10.49
CA ALA A 95 -3.46 -22.91 11.45
C ALA A 95 -3.30 -21.41 11.74
N GLU A 96 -2.10 -20.85 11.56
CA GLU A 96 -1.78 -19.44 11.78
C GLU A 96 -2.14 -18.53 10.60
N PHE A 97 -2.81 -19.04 9.55
CA PHE A 97 -3.15 -18.23 8.37
C PHE A 97 -4.01 -16.99 8.71
N GLU A 98 -4.99 -17.14 9.60
CA GLU A 98 -5.84 -16.02 10.00
C GLU A 98 -5.05 -14.98 10.81
N ASP A 99 -4.13 -15.42 11.67
CA ASP A 99 -3.24 -14.55 12.42
C ASP A 99 -2.28 -13.80 11.48
N LEU A 100 -1.75 -14.49 10.47
CA LEU A 100 -0.94 -13.87 9.42
C LEU A 100 -1.73 -12.82 8.64
N ARG A 101 -3.00 -13.10 8.32
CA ARG A 101 -3.86 -12.13 7.64
C ARG A 101 -4.02 -10.85 8.45
N GLU A 102 -4.31 -10.99 9.75
CA GLU A 102 -4.42 -9.82 10.63
C GLU A 102 -3.10 -9.05 10.76
N ALA A 103 -1.98 -9.76 10.85
CA ALA A 103 -0.64 -9.14 10.92
C ALA A 103 -0.35 -8.33 9.65
N ILE A 104 -0.57 -8.90 8.48
CA ILE A 104 -0.37 -8.25 7.19
C ILE A 104 -1.30 -7.04 7.03
N ASP A 105 -2.58 -7.16 7.37
CA ASP A 105 -3.52 -6.04 7.35
C ASP A 105 -3.05 -4.88 8.25
N LYS A 106 -2.56 -5.17 9.46
CA LYS A 106 -2.05 -4.16 10.40
C LYS A 106 -0.75 -3.51 9.90
N LEU A 107 0.15 -4.28 9.29
CA LEU A 107 1.38 -3.75 8.70
C LEU A 107 1.08 -2.81 7.53
N ALA A 108 0.15 -3.17 6.66
CA ALA A 108 -0.26 -2.35 5.53
C ALA A 108 -0.87 -1.00 5.93
N LEU A 109 -1.43 -0.87 7.14
CA LEU A 109 -1.88 0.42 7.67
C LEU A 109 -0.73 1.40 7.91
N ASN A 110 0.47 0.90 8.21
CA ASN A 110 1.65 1.71 8.50
C ASN A 110 2.58 1.86 7.30
N ASP A 111 2.41 1.03 6.29
CA ASP A 111 3.25 1.02 5.09
C ASP A 111 2.41 1.06 3.82
N ALA A 112 2.25 2.27 3.27
CA ALA A 112 1.47 2.49 2.05
C ALA A 112 2.11 1.91 0.78
N SER A 113 3.37 1.47 0.85
CA SER A 113 4.10 0.84 -0.25
C SER A 113 3.99 -0.68 -0.27
N PHE A 114 3.49 -1.26 0.81
CA PHE A 114 3.28 -2.69 0.94
C PHE A 114 1.95 -3.09 0.30
N THR A 115 1.99 -3.99 -0.67
CA THR A 115 0.81 -4.54 -1.33
C THR A 115 0.74 -6.03 -1.10
N PHE A 116 -0.46 -6.58 -1.00
CA PHE A 116 -0.67 -8.01 -0.82
C PHE A 116 -1.99 -8.47 -1.40
N GLU A 117 -2.02 -9.72 -1.81
CA GLU A 117 -3.21 -10.44 -2.27
C GLU A 117 -3.16 -11.88 -1.77
N MET A 118 -4.31 -12.52 -1.62
CA MET A 118 -4.35 -13.92 -1.21
C MET A 118 -3.73 -14.80 -2.29
N GLU A 119 -2.89 -15.75 -1.88
CA GLU A 119 -2.29 -16.76 -2.73
C GLU A 119 -2.50 -18.16 -2.14
N THR A 120 -2.68 -19.14 -3.02
CA THR A 120 -2.79 -20.52 -2.61
C THR A 120 -1.71 -21.33 -3.30
N SER A 121 -0.91 -22.05 -2.52
CA SER A 121 0.11 -22.97 -3.00
C SER A 121 -0.32 -24.41 -2.74
N ALA A 122 -0.19 -25.28 -3.74
CA ALA A 122 -0.47 -26.71 -3.56
C ALA A 122 0.43 -27.37 -2.50
N ALA A 123 1.64 -26.84 -2.29
CA ALA A 123 2.59 -27.37 -1.33
C ALA A 123 2.53 -26.69 0.04
N LEU A 124 2.22 -25.38 0.09
CA LEU A 124 2.32 -24.55 1.29
C LEU A 124 0.94 -24.14 1.86
N GLY A 125 -0.15 -24.43 1.14
CA GLY A 125 -1.49 -24.04 1.55
C GLY A 125 -1.81 -22.59 1.26
N PHE A 126 -2.52 -21.93 2.17
CA PHE A 126 -2.94 -20.54 2.04
C PHE A 126 -1.86 -19.59 2.54
N GLY A 127 -1.66 -18.49 1.82
CA GLY A 127 -0.71 -17.45 2.13
C GLY A 127 -1.05 -16.16 1.40
N PHE A 128 -0.06 -15.30 1.27
CA PHE A 128 -0.20 -14.01 0.59
C PHE A 128 0.93 -13.79 -0.39
N ARG A 129 0.58 -13.39 -1.60
CA ARG A 129 1.52 -12.78 -2.54
C ARG A 129 1.70 -11.33 -2.18
N CYS A 130 2.91 -10.96 -1.80
CA CYS A 130 3.23 -9.63 -1.32
C CYS A 130 4.16 -8.91 -2.28
N GLY A 131 3.91 -7.60 -2.46
CA GLY A 131 4.74 -6.72 -3.26
C GLY A 131 5.56 -5.77 -2.40
N PHE A 132 6.85 -5.66 -2.71
CA PHE A 132 7.85 -4.91 -1.94
C PHE A 132 8.63 -3.94 -2.81
N LEU A 133 9.13 -2.85 -2.23
CA LEU A 133 10.01 -1.88 -2.91
C LEU A 133 11.40 -2.44 -3.23
N GLY A 134 11.77 -3.57 -2.64
CA GLY A 134 13.05 -4.23 -2.82
C GLY A 134 13.28 -5.30 -1.78
N LEU A 135 14.41 -6.00 -1.84
CA LEU A 135 14.76 -7.11 -0.94
C LEU A 135 14.85 -6.67 0.52
N LEU A 136 15.44 -5.51 0.80
CA LEU A 136 15.51 -4.98 2.15
C LEU A 136 14.12 -4.72 2.75
N HIS A 137 13.20 -4.19 1.95
CA HIS A 137 11.82 -3.98 2.38
C HIS A 137 11.13 -5.32 2.72
N LEU A 138 11.35 -6.35 1.91
CA LEU A 138 10.88 -7.71 2.17
C LEU A 138 11.41 -8.24 3.51
N GLU A 139 12.72 -8.11 3.74
CA GLU A 139 13.35 -8.55 4.99
C GLU A 139 12.77 -7.82 6.21
N VAL A 140 12.56 -6.51 6.12
CA VAL A 140 11.97 -5.72 7.20
C VAL A 140 10.55 -6.18 7.50
N ILE A 141 9.71 -6.38 6.48
CA ILE A 141 8.33 -6.83 6.69
C ILE A 141 8.29 -8.23 7.28
N ARG A 142 9.12 -9.16 6.75
CA ARG A 142 9.23 -10.52 7.31
C ARG A 142 9.64 -10.49 8.78
N ASP A 143 10.72 -9.78 9.12
CA ASP A 143 11.21 -9.64 10.49
C ASP A 143 10.15 -9.06 11.42
N ARG A 144 9.35 -8.13 10.94
CA ARG A 144 8.26 -7.54 11.72
C ARG A 144 7.15 -8.56 11.98
N VAL A 145 6.73 -9.33 10.98
CA VAL A 145 5.73 -10.40 11.18
C VAL A 145 6.24 -11.41 12.20
N GLU A 146 7.47 -11.87 12.06
CA GLU A 146 8.06 -12.86 12.98
C GLU A 146 8.18 -12.32 14.41
N ARG A 147 8.65 -11.08 14.59
CA ARG A 147 8.92 -10.52 15.93
C ARG A 147 7.71 -9.89 16.62
N GLU A 148 6.87 -9.18 15.88
CA GLU A 148 5.73 -8.46 16.45
C GLU A 148 4.50 -9.37 16.64
N TYR A 149 4.36 -10.39 15.78
CA TYR A 149 3.19 -11.28 15.78
C TYR A 149 3.53 -12.73 16.12
N ASN A 150 4.82 -13.06 16.25
CA ASN A 150 5.32 -14.40 16.59
C ASN A 150 4.83 -15.49 15.61
N ILE A 151 4.77 -15.15 14.31
CA ILE A 151 4.39 -16.06 13.23
C ILE A 151 5.63 -16.40 12.43
N GLU A 152 5.99 -17.69 12.38
CA GLU A 152 7.11 -18.16 11.57
C GLU A 152 6.71 -18.27 10.09
N LEU A 153 7.53 -17.72 9.19
CA LEU A 153 7.19 -17.57 7.77
C LEU A 153 8.08 -18.42 6.85
N ILE A 154 7.43 -19.01 5.86
CA ILE A 154 8.07 -19.51 4.64
C ILE A 154 7.92 -18.42 3.57
N THR A 155 9.05 -17.98 3.01
CA THR A 155 9.07 -17.04 1.89
C THR A 155 9.43 -17.79 0.61
N THR A 156 8.66 -17.53 -0.46
CA THR A 156 9.03 -18.06 -1.79
C THR A 156 10.21 -17.27 -2.37
N ALA A 157 10.86 -17.80 -3.41
CA ALA A 157 11.89 -17.04 -4.11
C ALA A 157 11.31 -15.74 -4.67
N PRO A 158 11.98 -14.59 -4.49
CA PRO A 158 11.52 -13.34 -5.04
C PRO A 158 11.37 -13.41 -6.56
N SER A 159 10.27 -12.89 -7.08
CA SER A 159 9.96 -12.88 -8.49
C SER A 159 9.59 -11.48 -8.96
N VAL A 160 9.62 -11.28 -10.26
CA VAL A 160 9.10 -10.08 -10.93
C VAL A 160 7.88 -10.46 -11.76
N VAL A 161 7.06 -9.47 -12.13
CA VAL A 161 5.97 -9.68 -13.07
C VAL A 161 6.52 -9.72 -14.47
N TYR A 162 6.25 -10.78 -15.20
CA TYR A 162 6.62 -10.92 -16.62
C TYR A 162 5.46 -10.49 -17.50
N GLN A 163 5.76 -9.85 -18.62
CA GLN A 163 4.81 -9.62 -19.68
C GLN A 163 4.97 -10.72 -20.74
N VAL A 164 3.91 -11.46 -20.97
CA VAL A 164 3.86 -12.55 -21.95
C VAL A 164 3.13 -12.04 -23.18
N PHE A 165 3.80 -11.99 -24.31
CA PHE A 165 3.21 -11.63 -25.60
C PHE A 165 2.84 -12.92 -26.34
N MET A 166 1.57 -13.03 -26.68
CA MET A 166 1.01 -14.18 -27.38
C MET A 166 1.13 -14.01 -28.89
N GLY A 167 1.18 -15.11 -29.62
CA GLY A 167 1.25 -15.10 -31.08
C GLY A 167 0.04 -14.47 -31.77
N ASP A 168 -1.08 -14.28 -31.09
CA ASP A 168 -2.27 -13.58 -31.56
C ASP A 168 -2.22 -12.05 -31.31
N GLY A 169 -1.14 -11.55 -30.71
CA GLY A 169 -0.93 -10.14 -30.40
C GLY A 169 -1.50 -9.71 -29.03
N THR A 170 -2.07 -10.61 -28.24
CA THR A 170 -2.48 -10.30 -26.87
C THR A 170 -1.29 -10.25 -25.91
N MET A 171 -1.37 -9.44 -24.85
CA MET A 171 -0.37 -9.34 -23.79
C MET A 171 -1.02 -9.72 -22.46
N ILE A 172 -0.35 -10.61 -21.72
CA ILE A 172 -0.78 -11.09 -20.42
C ILE A 172 0.31 -10.75 -19.40
N GLU A 173 -0.05 -10.24 -18.24
CA GLU A 173 0.85 -10.11 -17.11
C GLU A 173 0.90 -11.42 -16.33
N LEU A 174 2.09 -12.02 -16.26
CA LEU A 174 2.32 -13.28 -15.56
C LEU A 174 2.84 -12.97 -14.14
N HIS A 175 1.98 -13.16 -13.18
CA HIS A 175 2.28 -12.97 -11.76
C HIS A 175 2.76 -14.26 -11.09
N ASN A 176 2.27 -15.40 -11.52
CA ASN A 176 2.65 -16.71 -10.99
C ASN A 176 3.16 -17.60 -12.11
N PRO A 177 4.36 -18.22 -11.97
CA PRO A 177 4.86 -19.17 -12.97
C PRO A 177 3.92 -20.34 -13.31
N ALA A 178 3.02 -20.71 -12.36
CA ALA A 178 2.03 -21.76 -12.59
C ALA A 178 0.96 -21.37 -13.62
N ASP A 179 0.74 -20.07 -13.85
CA ASP A 179 -0.23 -19.54 -14.80
C ASP A 179 0.38 -19.35 -16.21
N MET A 180 1.61 -19.85 -16.43
CA MET A 180 2.29 -19.75 -17.73
C MET A 180 1.45 -20.42 -18.82
N PRO A 181 1.06 -19.69 -19.88
CA PRO A 181 0.34 -20.28 -21.00
C PRO A 181 1.20 -21.29 -21.75
N ASP A 182 0.58 -22.08 -22.63
CA ASP A 182 1.30 -23.02 -23.45
C ASP A 182 2.38 -22.30 -24.28
N LEU A 183 3.64 -22.71 -24.11
CA LEU A 183 4.79 -22.11 -24.75
C LEU A 183 4.70 -22.06 -26.28
N SER A 184 3.90 -22.95 -26.88
CA SER A 184 3.66 -22.93 -28.32
C SER A 184 2.83 -21.74 -28.80
N THR A 185 2.11 -21.08 -27.89
CA THR A 185 1.28 -19.91 -28.17
C THR A 185 1.95 -18.59 -27.82
N VAL A 186 3.09 -18.65 -27.14
CA VAL A 186 3.88 -17.47 -26.70
C VAL A 186 4.83 -17.05 -27.79
N ASP A 187 4.82 -15.77 -28.16
CA ASP A 187 5.76 -15.16 -29.07
C ASP A 187 7.07 -14.79 -28.35
N HIS A 188 6.96 -13.98 -27.30
CA HIS A 188 8.10 -13.62 -26.47
C HIS A 188 7.69 -13.20 -25.05
N LEU A 189 8.69 -13.14 -24.16
CA LEU A 189 8.57 -12.70 -22.77
C LEU A 189 9.37 -11.44 -22.55
N GLN A 190 8.83 -10.52 -21.75
CA GLN A 190 9.55 -9.35 -21.29
C GLN A 190 9.58 -9.32 -19.75
N GLU A 191 10.72 -8.94 -19.20
CA GLU A 191 10.89 -8.71 -17.77
C GLU A 191 11.18 -7.23 -17.50
N PRO A 192 10.73 -6.66 -16.36
CA PRO A 192 11.08 -5.29 -16.00
C PRO A 192 12.57 -5.20 -15.69
N ARG A 193 13.22 -4.20 -16.27
CA ARG A 193 14.62 -3.86 -15.96
C ARG A 193 14.71 -2.44 -15.45
N ILE A 194 15.57 -2.23 -14.45
CA ILE A 194 15.93 -0.90 -13.97
C ILE A 194 17.33 -0.52 -14.44
N LYS A 195 17.49 0.77 -14.72
CA LYS A 195 18.81 1.36 -14.93
C LYS A 195 19.13 2.20 -13.69
N ALA A 196 20.11 1.77 -12.91
CA ALA A 196 20.61 2.52 -11.76
C ALA A 196 21.92 3.22 -12.15
N THR A 197 22.06 4.48 -11.77
CA THR A 197 23.33 5.20 -11.81
C THR A 197 23.75 5.42 -10.37
N ILE A 198 24.93 4.93 -10.03
CA ILE A 198 25.53 5.04 -8.69
C ILE A 198 26.55 6.18 -8.71
#